data_f67a95e656d323d62d5c55cf4e8bbe76
#
_entry.id   f67a95e656d323d62d5c55cf4e8bbe76
#
_cell.length_a   1.000
_cell.length_b   1.000
_cell.length_c   1.000
_cell.angle_alpha   90.00
_cell.angle_beta   90.00
_cell.angle_gamma   90.00
#
_symmetry.space_group_name_H-M   'P 1'
#
loop_
_entity.id
_entity.type
_entity.pdbx_description
1 polymer ?
#
loop_
_entity_poly.entity_id
_entity_poly.type
_entity_poly.pdbx_seq_one_letter_code
_entity_poly.pdbx_strand_id
1 'polypeptide(L)'
;YQFPASQTGDMTYANGETVTIMGKTFTLADITAMTVDNSEVTDNQVAVSYDGSSATVTIAGNVAQYIEPTISGAHVTIAQRNTEAVDNDEITYQLSGSTSDGSFTLGGSYKSTVSLAGVTLTNPSGAAINITNPKRIQVSAKKGTENTLTDGSSGSQKACLYSKGQIQLQGNGTLNVVGNTKHAIKSGDYISVKSLTLNITKAVGDGISCEEYFLMKSGTVTISGVGDD
;
A
#
# COMPACT_ATOMS: atom_id res chain seq x y z
N TYR A 1 -12.77 10.28 -3.29
CA TYR A 1 -12.87 10.69 -1.89
C TYR A 1 -14.26 10.37 -1.36
N GLN A 2 -14.34 9.88 -0.13
CA GLN A 2 -15.60 9.61 0.56
C GLN A 2 -15.64 10.40 1.87
N PHE A 3 -16.68 11.20 2.06
CA PHE A 3 -16.86 12.03 3.24
C PHE A 3 -18.18 11.62 3.93
N PRO A 4 -18.15 11.30 5.25
CA PRO A 4 -19.38 11.06 6.00
C PRO A 4 -20.24 12.34 6.03
N ALA A 5 -21.47 12.30 5.53
CA ALA A 5 -22.34 13.47 5.46
C ALA A 5 -22.58 14.14 6.83
N SER A 6 -22.53 13.35 7.91
CA SER A 6 -22.64 13.85 9.29
C SER A 6 -21.42 14.62 9.79
N GLN A 7 -20.28 14.55 9.10
CA GLN A 7 -19.01 15.15 9.50
C GLN A 7 -18.50 16.22 8.53
N THR A 8 -19.10 16.34 7.33
CA THR A 8 -18.62 17.29 6.31
C THR A 8 -18.71 18.75 6.75
N GLY A 9 -19.65 19.09 7.66
CA GLY A 9 -19.91 20.49 8.01
C GLY A 9 -20.29 21.32 6.77
N ASP A 10 -19.96 22.61 6.82
CA ASP A 10 -20.16 23.49 5.67
C ASP A 10 -19.03 23.31 4.65
N MET A 11 -19.40 23.11 3.39
CA MET A 11 -18.46 23.17 2.29
C MET A 11 -18.13 24.64 2.02
N THR A 12 -16.83 24.98 2.04
CA THR A 12 -16.37 26.34 1.82
C THR A 12 -15.94 26.54 0.37
N TYR A 13 -16.58 27.50 -0.31
CA TYR A 13 -16.23 27.86 -1.68
C TYR A 13 -15.37 29.12 -1.68
N ALA A 14 -14.31 29.16 -2.49
CA ALA A 14 -13.43 30.30 -2.63
C ALA A 14 -13.23 30.67 -4.10
N ASN A 15 -13.39 31.96 -4.40
CA ASN A 15 -13.15 32.60 -5.72
C ASN A 15 -13.88 31.95 -6.92
N GLY A 16 -14.90 31.10 -6.67
CA GLY A 16 -15.57 30.36 -7.74
C GLY A 16 -14.72 29.26 -8.39
N GLU A 17 -13.56 28.94 -7.84
CA GLU A 17 -12.58 27.99 -8.43
C GLU A 17 -12.35 26.78 -7.56
N THR A 18 -12.55 26.88 -6.25
CA THR A 18 -12.24 25.78 -5.30
C THR A 18 -13.36 25.52 -4.33
N VAL A 19 -13.42 24.27 -3.84
CA VAL A 19 -14.25 23.86 -2.72
C VAL A 19 -13.40 23.13 -1.69
N THR A 20 -13.59 23.43 -0.40
CA THR A 20 -12.92 22.74 0.70
C THR A 20 -13.93 21.94 1.50
N ILE A 21 -13.63 20.66 1.73
CA ILE A 21 -14.44 19.71 2.51
C ILE A 21 -13.51 19.01 3.50
N MET A 22 -13.80 19.06 4.79
CA MET A 22 -13.00 18.45 5.86
C MET A 22 -11.48 18.73 5.71
N GLY A 23 -11.12 19.98 5.40
CA GLY A 23 -9.72 20.41 5.24
C GLY A 23 -9.06 20.06 3.90
N LYS A 24 -9.69 19.26 3.05
CA LYS A 24 -9.21 19.00 1.69
C LYS A 24 -9.81 19.99 0.71
N THR A 25 -8.95 20.72 0.00
CA THR A 25 -9.35 21.64 -1.07
C THR A 25 -9.28 20.94 -2.42
N PHE A 26 -10.32 21.11 -3.20
CA PHE A 26 -10.45 20.61 -4.56
C PHE A 26 -10.60 21.79 -5.52
N THR A 27 -9.96 21.72 -6.68
CA THR A 27 -10.26 22.61 -7.81
C THR A 27 -11.57 22.13 -8.45
N LEU A 28 -12.52 23.03 -8.65
CA LEU A 28 -13.84 22.65 -9.20
C LEU A 28 -13.72 22.01 -10.60
N ALA A 29 -12.73 22.43 -11.39
CA ALA A 29 -12.45 21.84 -12.69
C ALA A 29 -12.02 20.37 -12.64
N ASP A 30 -11.48 19.89 -11.51
CA ASP A 30 -11.03 18.52 -11.34
C ASP A 30 -12.12 17.60 -10.76
N ILE A 31 -13.28 18.17 -10.37
CA ILE A 31 -14.41 17.41 -9.85
C ILE A 31 -15.26 16.91 -11.01
N THR A 32 -15.21 15.61 -11.26
CA THR A 32 -15.99 14.98 -12.31
C THR A 32 -17.44 14.71 -11.92
N ALA A 33 -17.66 14.39 -10.64
CA ALA A 33 -18.99 14.16 -10.07
C ALA A 33 -18.97 14.31 -8.55
N MET A 34 -20.10 14.68 -7.99
CA MET A 34 -20.39 14.65 -6.56
C MET A 34 -21.71 13.93 -6.36
N THR A 35 -21.71 12.85 -5.59
CA THR A 35 -22.88 12.02 -5.34
C THR A 35 -23.07 11.82 -3.83
N VAL A 36 -24.30 11.61 -3.41
CA VAL A 36 -24.63 11.21 -2.04
C VAL A 36 -25.24 9.81 -2.12
N ASP A 37 -24.68 8.88 -1.37
CA ASP A 37 -25.15 7.51 -1.28
C ASP A 37 -25.12 7.03 0.19
N ASN A 38 -25.47 5.76 0.41
CA ASN A 38 -25.48 5.14 1.73
C ASN A 38 -24.21 4.31 2.00
N SER A 39 -23.10 4.56 1.28
CA SER A 39 -21.86 3.85 1.52
C SER A 39 -21.30 4.21 2.91
N GLU A 40 -20.81 3.20 3.62
CA GLU A 40 -20.09 3.44 4.87
C GLU A 40 -18.66 3.89 4.57
N VAL A 41 -18.23 4.93 5.25
CA VAL A 41 -16.83 5.41 5.20
C VAL A 41 -16.08 4.83 6.39
N THR A 42 -15.01 4.11 6.11
CA THR A 42 -14.08 3.65 7.15
C THR A 42 -13.01 4.70 7.36
N ASP A 43 -12.97 5.30 8.54
CA ASP A 43 -11.97 6.31 8.88
C ASP A 43 -10.54 5.76 8.78
N ASN A 44 -9.58 6.64 8.54
CA ASN A 44 -8.17 6.34 8.37
C ASN A 44 -7.86 5.33 7.24
N GLN A 45 -8.77 5.17 6.27
CA GLN A 45 -8.60 4.21 5.18
C GLN A 45 -8.35 4.90 3.83
N VAL A 46 -7.40 4.33 3.09
CA VAL A 46 -7.20 4.55 1.66
C VAL A 46 -7.33 3.19 0.97
N ALA A 47 -8.40 2.98 0.23
CA ALA A 47 -8.62 1.73 -0.50
C ALA A 47 -8.10 1.86 -1.94
N VAL A 48 -7.28 0.91 -2.37
CA VAL A 48 -6.77 0.77 -3.74
C VAL A 48 -7.31 -0.52 -4.31
N SER A 49 -8.13 -0.42 -5.34
CA SER A 49 -8.71 -1.57 -6.05
C SER A 49 -8.13 -1.65 -7.44
N TYR A 50 -7.49 -2.78 -7.76
CA TYR A 50 -6.94 -3.05 -9.09
C TYR A 50 -7.96 -3.82 -9.93
N ASP A 51 -8.16 -3.37 -11.18
CA ASP A 51 -9.03 -4.02 -12.16
C ASP A 51 -8.32 -4.07 -13.53
N GLY A 52 -7.56 -5.12 -13.73
CA GLY A 52 -6.80 -5.33 -14.96
C GLY A 52 -5.77 -4.23 -15.21
N SER A 53 -6.04 -3.33 -16.14
CA SER A 53 -5.13 -2.25 -16.55
C SER A 53 -5.36 -0.92 -15.80
N SER A 54 -6.25 -0.90 -14.82
CA SER A 54 -6.61 0.32 -14.08
C SER A 54 -6.60 0.10 -12.57
N ALA A 55 -6.53 1.19 -11.82
CA ALA A 55 -6.72 1.20 -10.39
C ALA A 55 -7.64 2.35 -9.97
N THR A 56 -8.46 2.07 -8.96
CA THR A 56 -9.28 3.09 -8.29
C THR A 56 -8.75 3.32 -6.89
N VAL A 57 -8.62 4.58 -6.50
CA VAL A 57 -8.20 4.97 -5.14
C VAL A 57 -9.35 5.71 -4.47
N THR A 58 -9.84 5.14 -3.36
CA THR A 58 -10.88 5.75 -2.53
C THR A 58 -10.25 6.19 -1.21
N ILE A 59 -10.45 7.45 -0.83
CA ILE A 59 -9.79 8.07 0.31
C ILE A 59 -10.85 8.55 1.30
N ALA A 60 -10.77 8.09 2.56
CA ALA A 60 -11.64 8.54 3.63
C ALA A 60 -11.43 10.03 3.93
N GLY A 61 -12.53 10.72 4.21
CA GLY A 61 -12.54 12.18 4.37
C GLY A 61 -11.62 12.70 5.46
N ASN A 62 -11.54 12.00 6.60
CA ASN A 62 -10.71 12.40 7.73
C ASN A 62 -9.20 12.41 7.43
N VAL A 63 -8.74 11.63 6.45
CA VAL A 63 -7.34 11.60 6.00
C VAL A 63 -7.11 12.30 4.66
N ALA A 64 -8.17 12.78 4.00
CA ALA A 64 -8.11 13.32 2.64
C ALA A 64 -7.07 14.43 2.45
N GLN A 65 -6.91 15.33 3.43
CA GLN A 65 -5.94 16.43 3.38
C GLN A 65 -4.47 15.96 3.40
N TYR A 66 -4.21 14.75 3.90
CA TYR A 66 -2.86 14.19 4.05
C TYR A 66 -2.45 13.27 2.91
N ILE A 67 -3.37 12.95 1.99
CA ILE A 67 -3.13 11.95 0.94
C ILE A 67 -3.15 12.61 -0.43
N GLU A 68 -2.07 12.37 -1.17
CA GLU A 68 -1.96 12.77 -2.57
C GLU A 68 -1.69 11.54 -3.43
N PRO A 69 -2.71 11.04 -4.15
CA PRO A 69 -2.56 9.94 -5.07
C PRO A 69 -2.10 10.45 -6.45
N THR A 70 -1.23 9.68 -7.09
CA THR A 70 -0.94 9.77 -8.53
C THR A 70 -1.21 8.40 -9.12
N ILE A 71 -2.04 8.35 -10.16
CA ILE A 71 -2.50 7.10 -10.78
C ILE A 71 -2.17 7.15 -12.28
N SER A 72 -1.51 6.10 -12.77
CA SER A 72 -1.24 5.91 -14.20
C SER A 72 -1.53 4.45 -14.56
N GLY A 73 -2.67 4.21 -15.20
CA GLY A 73 -3.17 2.85 -15.39
C GLY A 73 -3.39 2.16 -14.04
N ALA A 74 -2.73 1.02 -13.82
CA ALA A 74 -2.73 0.34 -12.53
C ALA A 74 -1.49 0.63 -11.66
N HIS A 75 -0.67 1.64 -12.01
CA HIS A 75 0.43 2.09 -11.16
C HIS A 75 -0.07 3.21 -10.24
N VAL A 76 -0.03 2.95 -8.93
CA VAL A 76 -0.50 3.87 -7.89
C VAL A 76 0.68 4.35 -7.05
N THR A 77 0.84 5.66 -6.96
CA THR A 77 1.80 6.30 -6.05
C THR A 77 1.04 7.16 -5.04
N ILE A 78 1.30 6.96 -3.76
CA ILE A 78 0.72 7.74 -2.68
C ILE A 78 1.83 8.54 -1.98
N ALA A 79 1.63 9.86 -1.89
CA ALA A 79 2.39 10.70 -0.98
C ALA A 79 1.57 10.93 0.29
N GLN A 80 2.06 10.40 1.41
CA GLN A 80 1.48 10.55 2.74
C GLN A 80 2.14 11.73 3.46
N ARG A 81 1.38 12.73 3.91
CA ARG A 81 1.89 13.99 4.43
C ARG A 81 1.71 14.20 5.94
N ASN A 82 0.93 13.38 6.63
CA ASN A 82 0.82 13.47 8.09
C ASN A 82 2.15 13.13 8.76
N THR A 83 2.44 13.78 9.86
CA THR A 83 3.65 13.58 10.69
C THR A 83 3.34 12.96 12.05
N GLU A 84 2.06 12.78 12.33
CA GLU A 84 1.51 12.20 13.56
C GLU A 84 0.27 11.34 13.24
N ALA A 85 -0.30 10.68 14.23
CA ALA A 85 -1.54 9.93 14.09
C ALA A 85 -2.69 10.85 13.66
N VAL A 86 -3.58 10.36 12.83
CA VAL A 86 -4.85 11.01 12.50
C VAL A 86 -5.92 10.33 13.34
N ASP A 87 -6.69 11.10 14.10
CA ASP A 87 -7.70 10.58 15.03
C ASP A 87 -7.18 9.45 15.95
N ASN A 88 -5.93 9.61 16.44
CA ASN A 88 -5.19 8.67 17.28
C ASN A 88 -4.83 7.33 16.63
N ASP A 89 -4.94 7.20 15.31
CA ASP A 89 -4.61 5.97 14.60
C ASP A 89 -3.70 6.20 13.38
N GLU A 90 -3.19 5.11 12.82
CA GLU A 90 -2.38 5.09 11.60
C GLU A 90 -3.27 5.00 10.36
N ILE A 91 -2.78 5.57 9.26
CA ILE A 91 -3.47 5.40 7.97
C ILE A 91 -3.24 3.98 7.45
N THR A 92 -4.32 3.35 7.04
CA THR A 92 -4.33 2.01 6.43
C THR A 92 -4.58 2.10 4.93
N TYR A 93 -3.64 1.58 4.14
CA TYR A 93 -3.75 1.41 2.70
C TYR A 93 -4.22 0.00 2.39
N GLN A 94 -5.48 -0.19 2.03
CA GLN A 94 -6.03 -1.50 1.71
C GLN A 94 -5.90 -1.76 0.21
N LEU A 95 -5.15 -2.80 -0.18
CA LEU A 95 -4.94 -3.20 -1.56
C LEU A 95 -5.78 -4.44 -1.87
N SER A 96 -6.50 -4.43 -2.99
CA SER A 96 -7.36 -5.53 -3.44
C SER A 96 -7.42 -5.63 -4.96
N GLY A 97 -7.99 -6.74 -5.47
CA GLY A 97 -8.16 -6.95 -6.91
C GLY A 97 -6.90 -7.46 -7.60
N SER A 98 -6.83 -7.35 -8.92
CA SER A 98 -5.74 -7.95 -9.69
C SER A 98 -5.29 -7.10 -10.87
N THR A 99 -3.97 -7.13 -11.12
CA THR A 99 -3.37 -6.52 -12.32
C THR A 99 -2.10 -7.27 -12.70
N SER A 100 -1.86 -7.36 -14.01
CA SER A 100 -0.63 -7.92 -14.59
C SER A 100 0.41 -6.83 -14.95
N ASP A 101 0.05 -5.55 -14.83
CA ASP A 101 0.95 -4.42 -15.07
C ASP A 101 0.53 -3.25 -14.17
N GLY A 102 0.98 -3.29 -12.92
CA GLY A 102 0.69 -2.26 -11.94
C GLY A 102 1.63 -2.30 -10.74
N SER A 103 1.54 -1.32 -9.90
CA SER A 103 2.38 -1.18 -8.70
C SER A 103 1.72 -0.36 -7.61
N PHE A 104 2.23 -0.51 -6.40
CA PHE A 104 1.91 0.38 -5.29
C PHE A 104 3.19 1.01 -4.73
N THR A 105 3.29 2.33 -4.80
CA THR A 105 4.40 3.10 -4.21
C THR A 105 3.87 3.98 -3.08
N LEU A 106 4.51 3.89 -1.91
CA LEU A 106 4.16 4.65 -0.72
C LEU A 106 5.33 5.50 -0.24
N GLY A 107 5.19 6.81 -0.35
CA GLY A 107 6.09 7.80 0.25
C GLY A 107 5.48 8.44 1.49
N GLY A 108 6.31 8.98 2.38
CA GLY A 108 5.84 9.68 3.57
C GLY A 108 6.86 9.72 4.69
N SER A 109 6.44 10.21 5.85
CA SER A 109 7.30 10.38 7.03
C SER A 109 6.66 9.90 8.34
N TYR A 110 5.51 9.25 8.28
CA TYR A 110 4.85 8.64 9.43
C TYR A 110 4.56 7.18 9.18
N LYS A 111 4.51 6.39 10.24
CA LYS A 111 4.18 4.95 10.20
C LYS A 111 2.77 4.73 9.65
N SER A 112 2.57 3.59 9.01
CA SER A 112 1.27 3.21 8.43
C SER A 112 1.15 1.71 8.22
N THR A 113 -0.03 1.28 7.80
CA THR A 113 -0.32 -0.11 7.48
C THR A 113 -0.67 -0.26 6.00
N VAL A 114 -0.05 -1.23 5.32
CA VAL A 114 -0.47 -1.73 4.01
C VAL A 114 -1.21 -3.05 4.24
N SER A 115 -2.52 -3.03 4.05
CA SER A 115 -3.40 -4.18 4.24
C SER A 115 -3.66 -4.88 2.90
N LEU A 116 -3.23 -6.12 2.77
CA LEU A 116 -3.43 -6.94 1.58
C LEU A 116 -4.74 -7.72 1.73
N ALA A 117 -5.72 -7.41 0.92
CA ALA A 117 -7.10 -7.91 1.01
C ALA A 117 -7.50 -8.70 -0.25
N GLY A 118 -6.71 -9.70 -0.61
CA GLY A 118 -6.90 -10.50 -1.83
C GLY A 118 -6.34 -9.80 -3.06
N VAL A 119 -5.12 -9.28 -2.99
CA VAL A 119 -4.47 -8.60 -4.10
C VAL A 119 -3.54 -9.53 -4.86
N THR A 120 -3.63 -9.49 -6.20
CA THR A 120 -2.63 -10.06 -7.11
C THR A 120 -2.01 -8.92 -7.91
N LEU A 121 -0.77 -8.58 -7.59
CA LEU A 121 -0.08 -7.41 -8.13
C LEU A 121 1.21 -7.83 -8.83
N THR A 122 1.24 -7.67 -10.14
CA THR A 122 2.43 -7.89 -10.96
C THR A 122 2.90 -6.57 -11.56
N ASN A 123 4.20 -6.28 -11.42
CA ASN A 123 4.84 -5.15 -12.06
C ASN A 123 5.96 -5.64 -12.99
N PRO A 124 5.77 -5.70 -14.30
CA PRO A 124 6.76 -6.24 -15.25
C PRO A 124 8.06 -5.43 -15.31
N SER A 125 8.05 -4.18 -14.88
CA SER A 125 9.18 -3.24 -15.03
C SER A 125 9.75 -2.69 -13.71
N GLY A 126 9.28 -3.19 -12.57
CA GLY A 126 9.72 -2.67 -11.27
C GLY A 126 9.21 -3.50 -10.08
N ALA A 127 9.36 -2.98 -8.89
CA ALA A 127 8.80 -3.57 -7.67
C ALA A 127 7.27 -3.60 -7.72
N ALA A 128 6.65 -4.67 -7.24
CA ALA A 128 5.21 -4.71 -7.04
C ALA A 128 4.78 -3.72 -5.95
N ILE A 129 5.50 -3.73 -4.81
CA ILE A 129 5.32 -2.74 -3.74
C ILE A 129 6.65 -2.07 -3.43
N ASN A 130 6.68 -0.73 -3.51
CA ASN A 130 7.84 0.09 -3.24
C ASN A 130 7.54 1.13 -2.16
N ILE A 131 8.10 0.96 -0.96
CA ILE A 131 7.90 1.84 0.18
C ILE A 131 9.14 2.70 0.37
N THR A 132 9.06 3.97 -0.01
CA THR A 132 10.14 4.95 0.15
C THR A 132 10.09 5.67 1.49
N ASN A 133 9.03 5.46 2.27
CA ASN A 133 8.87 5.94 3.63
C ASN A 133 9.91 5.26 4.55
N PRO A 134 10.74 6.02 5.30
CA PRO A 134 11.78 5.45 6.17
C PRO A 134 11.25 4.98 7.54
N LYS A 135 9.96 5.14 7.81
CA LYS A 135 9.36 4.71 9.07
C LYS A 135 8.91 3.24 9.00
N ARG A 136 8.54 2.69 10.14
CA ARG A 136 7.96 1.35 10.22
C ARG A 136 6.67 1.28 9.40
N ILE A 137 6.63 0.32 8.47
CA ILE A 137 5.41 -0.02 7.75
C ILE A 137 5.01 -1.46 8.10
N GLN A 138 3.75 -1.59 8.51
CA GLN A 138 3.13 -2.89 8.72
C GLN A 138 2.53 -3.37 7.39
N VAL A 139 2.92 -4.55 6.92
CA VAL A 139 2.30 -5.20 5.75
C VAL A 139 1.49 -6.37 6.28
N SER A 140 0.16 -6.27 6.18
CA SER A 140 -0.77 -7.20 6.82
C SER A 140 -1.59 -7.96 5.79
N ALA A 141 -1.43 -9.28 5.69
CA ALA A 141 -2.34 -10.12 4.90
C ALA A 141 -3.63 -10.37 5.69
N LYS A 142 -4.76 -9.90 5.17
CA LYS A 142 -6.07 -10.03 5.82
C LYS A 142 -6.44 -11.50 6.00
N LYS A 143 -7.06 -11.83 7.13
CA LYS A 143 -7.49 -13.20 7.44
C LYS A 143 -8.32 -13.81 6.30
N GLY A 144 -7.95 -15.02 5.90
CA GLY A 144 -8.66 -15.77 4.86
C GLY A 144 -8.43 -15.28 3.43
N THR A 145 -7.49 -14.35 3.22
CA THR A 145 -7.10 -13.90 1.89
C THR A 145 -5.79 -14.53 1.45
N GLU A 146 -5.68 -14.73 0.15
CA GLU A 146 -4.43 -15.06 -0.53
C GLU A 146 -4.00 -13.86 -1.36
N ASN A 147 -2.73 -13.47 -1.23
CA ASN A 147 -2.17 -12.29 -1.85
C ASN A 147 -0.90 -12.68 -2.59
N THR A 148 -0.70 -12.17 -3.80
CA THR A 148 0.46 -12.49 -4.63
C THR A 148 1.12 -11.22 -5.13
N LEU A 149 2.43 -11.11 -4.92
CA LEU A 149 3.27 -10.04 -5.42
C LEU A 149 4.32 -10.61 -6.35
N THR A 150 4.45 -10.02 -7.54
CA THR A 150 5.43 -10.42 -8.55
C THR A 150 6.09 -9.18 -9.14
N ASP A 151 7.41 -9.12 -9.15
CA ASP A 151 8.15 -8.07 -9.84
C ASP A 151 8.59 -8.49 -11.24
N GLY A 152 9.02 -7.53 -12.04
CA GLY A 152 9.57 -7.76 -13.36
C GLY A 152 11.00 -8.27 -13.33
N SER A 153 11.41 -8.93 -14.41
CA SER A 153 12.80 -9.35 -14.65
C SER A 153 13.65 -8.23 -15.27
N SER A 154 13.05 -7.07 -15.55
CA SER A 154 13.72 -5.86 -16.03
C SER A 154 13.53 -4.73 -15.03
N GLY A 155 14.53 -3.87 -14.89
CA GLY A 155 14.48 -2.75 -13.97
C GLY A 155 15.64 -2.78 -12.95
N SER A 156 15.64 -1.83 -12.05
CA SER A 156 16.69 -1.62 -11.03
C SER A 156 16.16 -1.76 -9.60
N GLN A 157 14.97 -2.35 -9.42
CA GLN A 157 14.38 -2.55 -8.09
C GLN A 157 15.25 -3.48 -7.23
N LYS A 158 15.27 -3.19 -5.94
CA LYS A 158 16.02 -3.99 -4.96
C LYS A 158 15.27 -5.26 -4.55
N ALA A 159 13.94 -5.28 -4.66
CA ALA A 159 13.08 -6.41 -4.31
C ALA A 159 11.70 -6.25 -4.92
N CYS A 160 10.92 -7.35 -4.95
CA CYS A 160 9.50 -7.34 -5.28
C CYS A 160 8.69 -6.53 -4.26
N LEU A 161 8.92 -6.77 -2.97
CA LEU A 161 8.45 -5.94 -1.86
C LEU A 161 9.66 -5.24 -1.22
N TYR A 162 9.78 -3.95 -1.46
CA TYR A 162 10.86 -3.14 -0.89
C TYR A 162 10.33 -2.11 0.11
N SER A 163 11.04 -1.92 1.22
CA SER A 163 10.86 -0.79 2.13
C SER A 163 12.20 -0.17 2.50
N LYS A 164 12.24 1.16 2.49
CA LYS A 164 13.39 1.92 2.98
C LYS A 164 13.56 1.81 4.51
N GLY A 165 12.46 1.69 5.24
CA GLY A 165 12.43 1.50 6.69
C GLY A 165 12.03 0.07 7.07
N GLN A 166 11.66 -0.10 8.34
CA GLN A 166 11.24 -1.38 8.93
C GLN A 166 10.01 -1.97 8.25
N ILE A 167 9.99 -3.30 8.09
CA ILE A 167 8.80 -4.04 7.65
C ILE A 167 8.33 -4.96 8.79
N GLN A 168 7.05 -4.85 9.14
CA GLN A 168 6.37 -5.81 10.01
C GLN A 168 5.36 -6.59 9.18
N LEU A 169 5.74 -7.79 8.73
CA LEU A 169 4.87 -8.71 8.01
C LEU A 169 3.95 -9.41 9.01
N GLN A 170 2.64 -9.28 8.85
CA GLN A 170 1.71 -9.90 9.78
C GLN A 170 0.35 -10.23 9.15
N GLY A 171 -0.57 -10.72 10.00
CA GLY A 171 -1.93 -11.07 9.62
C GLY A 171 -2.14 -12.58 9.60
N ASN A 172 -3.39 -13.00 9.38
CA ASN A 172 -3.75 -14.43 9.35
C ASN A 172 -4.16 -14.87 7.93
N GLY A 173 -3.62 -14.22 6.93
CA GLY A 173 -3.73 -14.58 5.51
C GLY A 173 -2.44 -15.16 4.97
N THR A 174 -2.42 -15.35 3.64
CA THR A 174 -1.26 -15.84 2.89
C THR A 174 -0.69 -14.72 2.04
N LEU A 175 0.65 -14.63 2.00
CA LEU A 175 1.40 -13.77 1.11
C LEU A 175 2.38 -14.61 0.29
N ASN A 176 2.19 -14.62 -1.02
CA ASN A 176 3.09 -15.24 -1.98
C ASN A 176 3.94 -14.16 -2.65
N VAL A 177 5.25 -14.35 -2.73
CA VAL A 177 6.17 -13.36 -3.32
C VAL A 177 7.10 -14.05 -4.33
N VAL A 178 7.21 -13.42 -5.52
CA VAL A 178 8.09 -13.85 -6.61
C VAL A 178 9.02 -12.71 -6.98
N GLY A 179 10.31 -12.86 -6.68
CA GLY A 179 11.38 -11.91 -6.98
C GLY A 179 12.12 -12.28 -8.28
N ASN A 180 11.86 -11.59 -9.38
CA ASN A 180 12.45 -11.87 -10.69
C ASN A 180 13.70 -11.06 -11.02
N THR A 181 13.99 -9.99 -10.27
CA THR A 181 15.17 -9.13 -10.50
C THR A 181 16.25 -9.35 -9.46
N LYS A 182 15.93 -9.31 -8.18
CA LYS A 182 16.89 -9.44 -7.08
C LYS A 182 16.28 -10.18 -5.90
N HIS A 183 15.98 -9.49 -4.79
CA HIS A 183 15.39 -10.12 -3.61
C HIS A 183 13.87 -10.23 -3.75
N ALA A 184 13.23 -11.19 -3.08
CA ALA A 184 11.77 -11.21 -3.00
C ALA A 184 11.27 -10.10 -2.04
N ILE A 185 11.85 -10.01 -0.85
CA ILE A 185 11.53 -8.98 0.15
C ILE A 185 12.82 -8.33 0.64
N LYS A 186 12.87 -6.98 0.67
CA LYS A 186 14.00 -6.24 1.24
C LYS A 186 13.54 -5.08 2.12
N SER A 187 14.18 -4.97 3.28
CA SER A 187 14.05 -3.83 4.21
C SER A 187 15.38 -3.12 4.37
N GLY A 188 15.36 -1.80 4.48
CA GLY A 188 16.51 -0.98 4.87
C GLY A 188 16.73 -0.91 6.38
N ASP A 189 16.07 -1.76 7.15
CA ASP A 189 16.16 -1.89 8.60
C ASP A 189 15.84 -3.35 8.94
N TYR A 190 15.08 -3.68 9.99
CA TYR A 190 14.69 -5.06 10.31
C TYR A 190 13.40 -5.50 9.60
N ILE A 191 13.23 -6.84 9.54
CA ILE A 191 11.97 -7.49 9.14
C ILE A 191 11.47 -8.36 10.29
N SER A 192 10.20 -8.24 10.67
CA SER A 192 9.57 -9.17 11.59
C SER A 192 8.34 -9.84 10.97
N VAL A 193 8.11 -11.12 11.31
CA VAL A 193 6.96 -11.92 10.87
C VAL A 193 6.12 -12.35 12.07
N LYS A 194 4.79 -12.14 11.99
CA LYS A 194 3.84 -12.54 13.02
C LYS A 194 2.54 -13.07 12.42
N SER A 195 2.19 -14.31 12.74
CA SER A 195 0.91 -14.93 12.37
C SER A 195 0.59 -14.96 10.85
N LEU A 196 1.61 -14.84 10.01
CA LEU A 196 1.51 -14.82 8.56
C LEU A 196 1.92 -16.16 7.97
N THR A 197 1.27 -16.61 6.90
CA THR A 197 1.80 -17.61 5.98
C THR A 197 2.51 -16.88 4.84
N LEU A 198 3.83 -16.93 4.82
CA LEU A 198 4.68 -16.32 3.79
C LEU A 198 5.31 -17.39 2.92
N ASN A 199 5.05 -17.35 1.62
CA ASN A 199 5.66 -18.22 0.64
C ASN A 199 6.48 -17.40 -0.35
N ILE A 200 7.78 -17.68 -0.43
CA ILE A 200 8.68 -17.13 -1.43
C ILE A 200 9.07 -18.28 -2.36
N THR A 201 8.51 -18.28 -3.57
CA THR A 201 8.71 -19.40 -4.52
C THR A 201 9.85 -19.13 -5.49
N LYS A 202 10.32 -17.89 -5.57
CA LYS A 202 11.47 -17.51 -6.40
C LYS A 202 12.07 -16.21 -5.87
N ALA A 203 13.39 -16.15 -5.86
CA ALA A 203 14.16 -14.90 -5.84
C ALA A 203 15.46 -15.10 -6.61
N VAL A 204 15.89 -14.10 -7.37
CA VAL A 204 17.19 -14.13 -8.08
C VAL A 204 18.35 -13.99 -7.09
N GLY A 205 18.18 -13.16 -6.05
CA GLY A 205 19.05 -13.08 -4.88
C GLY A 205 18.38 -13.76 -3.68
N ASP A 206 18.42 -13.11 -2.51
CA ASP A 206 17.86 -13.63 -1.27
C ASP A 206 16.33 -13.68 -1.31
N GLY A 207 15.74 -14.65 -0.64
CA GLY A 207 14.31 -14.65 -0.35
C GLY A 207 13.92 -13.47 0.53
N ILE A 208 14.66 -13.26 1.62
CA ILE A 208 14.48 -12.15 2.56
C ILE A 208 15.83 -11.49 2.81
N SER A 209 15.90 -10.16 2.60
CA SER A 209 17.09 -9.35 2.85
C SER A 209 16.76 -8.18 3.76
N CYS A 210 17.52 -7.97 4.82
CA CYS A 210 17.37 -6.82 5.71
C CYS A 210 18.73 -6.31 6.18
N GLU A 211 18.81 -5.01 6.52
CA GLU A 211 20.08 -4.40 6.90
C GLU A 211 20.43 -4.70 8.37
N GLU A 212 19.45 -4.98 9.23
CA GLU A 212 19.69 -5.24 10.66
C GLU A 212 19.42 -6.70 11.01
N TYR A 213 18.17 -7.10 11.22
CA TYR A 213 17.84 -8.47 11.64
C TYR A 213 16.49 -8.95 11.13
N PHE A 214 16.36 -10.26 11.03
CA PHE A 214 15.09 -10.95 10.80
C PHE A 214 14.56 -11.55 12.10
N LEU A 215 13.30 -11.28 12.45
CA LEU A 215 12.65 -11.76 13.67
C LEU A 215 11.38 -12.54 13.33
N MET A 216 11.42 -13.85 13.52
CA MET A 216 10.25 -14.71 13.44
C MET A 216 9.57 -14.80 14.81
N LYS A 217 8.37 -14.20 14.94
CA LYS A 217 7.57 -14.26 16.17
C LYS A 217 6.58 -15.43 16.15
N SER A 218 5.91 -15.63 15.01
CA SER A 218 4.94 -16.72 14.77
C SER A 218 4.53 -16.75 13.30
N GLY A 219 3.82 -17.81 12.89
CA GLY A 219 3.38 -18.03 11.51
C GLY A 219 4.25 -19.05 10.81
N THR A 220 4.23 -19.05 9.49
CA THR A 220 5.01 -19.97 8.64
C THR A 220 5.72 -19.18 7.55
N VAL A 221 7.00 -19.44 7.35
CA VAL A 221 7.79 -18.91 6.25
C VAL A 221 8.36 -20.06 5.46
N THR A 222 8.02 -20.12 4.17
CA THR A 222 8.55 -21.11 3.23
C THR A 222 9.30 -20.38 2.13
N ILE A 223 10.56 -20.71 1.95
CA ILE A 223 11.42 -20.14 0.92
C ILE A 223 11.92 -21.26 0.04
N SER A 224 11.73 -21.14 -1.29
CA SER A 224 12.20 -22.09 -2.28
C SER A 224 12.60 -21.36 -3.56
N GLY A 225 13.51 -21.95 -4.36
CA GLY A 225 13.91 -21.39 -5.64
C GLY A 225 14.62 -20.05 -5.56
N VAL A 226 15.44 -19.85 -4.53
CA VAL A 226 16.27 -18.64 -4.36
C VAL A 226 17.67 -18.86 -4.94
N GLY A 227 18.29 -17.79 -5.46
CA GLY A 227 19.59 -17.85 -6.10
C GLY A 227 20.77 -17.60 -5.15
N ASP A 228 20.50 -17.04 -3.97
CA ASP A 228 21.44 -16.79 -2.89
C ASP A 228 20.80 -17.16 -1.55
N ASP A 229 21.51 -16.98 -0.43
CA ASP A 229 21.08 -17.42 0.91
C ASP A 229 19.75 -16.83 1.41
#